data_7aecfa5424acd0195336f39a3e30ce8c
#
_entry.id   7aecfa5424acd0195336f39a3e30ce8c
#
_cell.length_a   1.000
_cell.length_b   1.000
_cell.length_c   1.000
_cell.angle_alpha   90.00
_cell.angle_beta   90.00
_cell.angle_gamma   90.00
#
_symmetry.space_group_name_H-M   'P 1'
#
loop_
_entity.id
_entity.type
_entity.pdbx_description
1 polymer ?
#
loop_
_entity_poly.entity_id
_entity_poly.type
_entity_poly.pdbx_seq_one_letter_code
_entity_poly.pdbx_strand_id
1 'polypeptide(L)'
;LPVARLIAIALLLAILPARSPAVEINILTGGPTGTYIQIGRDIAKAAEECGLGMTVHESAGSLENFLGVRQRPVTQFGIVQSDVLEYLKTFAANDPEVSRAIFGVRIAFPLYDEEVHLLARKEIGGLADLEGKRVAIGVENSGTFLTASLVLDLAQVSPGERLMITQDESLTALLAGDLDAFFYVAGVPAKLFASEEIDADSFHLVPIGDEVLRQVYKPTEIPAGTYPFQTGPVEAIAVKAVLMTYGYDPRRNAYHRESCKAVSDISHVISSRFQTLQETGHPKWKQVNLTELPAGWDIGECVNVGLAPAYRLPCDPPEAETAATPVDTTSESEANRAYRRQICAVVGC
;
A
#
# COMPACT_ATOMS: atom_id res chain seq x y z
N LEU A 1 67.57 36.03 -37.29
CA LEU A 1 66.89 35.79 -35.99
C LEU A 1 65.40 35.71 -36.24
N PRO A 2 64.76 34.49 -36.08
CA PRO A 2 63.30 34.44 -36.18
C PRO A 2 62.67 34.50 -34.79
N VAL A 3 61.65 35.33 -34.71
CA VAL A 3 60.82 35.56 -33.49
C VAL A 3 59.84 34.40 -33.34
N ALA A 4 60.00 33.64 -32.27
CA ALA A 4 59.04 32.58 -31.90
C ALA A 4 57.75 33.22 -31.36
N ARG A 5 56.63 32.97 -32.02
CA ARG A 5 55.30 33.30 -31.49
C ARG A 5 54.81 32.14 -30.62
N LEU A 6 54.74 32.39 -29.33
CA LEU A 6 54.05 31.53 -28.34
C LEU A 6 52.58 31.70 -28.50
N ILE A 7 51.89 30.69 -28.98
CA ILE A 7 50.41 30.57 -28.98
C ILE A 7 50.05 29.97 -27.64
N ALA A 8 49.47 30.76 -26.77
CA ALA A 8 48.85 30.28 -25.53
C ALA A 8 47.45 29.72 -25.87
N ILE A 9 47.32 28.41 -25.89
CA ILE A 9 46.01 27.72 -25.95
C ILE A 9 45.40 27.73 -24.55
N ALA A 10 44.44 28.61 -24.33
CA ALA A 10 43.60 28.60 -23.14
C ALA A 10 42.63 27.44 -23.25
N LEU A 11 42.89 26.38 -22.51
CA LEU A 11 41.97 25.24 -22.34
C LEU A 11 40.79 25.69 -21.48
N LEU A 12 39.68 26.06 -22.08
CA LEU A 12 38.40 26.28 -21.37
C LEU A 12 37.89 24.91 -20.95
N LEU A 13 38.18 24.48 -19.74
CA LEU A 13 37.49 23.36 -19.07
C LEU A 13 36.03 23.79 -18.86
N ALA A 14 35.14 23.35 -19.73
CA ALA A 14 33.70 23.41 -19.47
C ALA A 14 33.42 22.52 -18.26
N ILE A 15 33.22 23.14 -17.09
CA ILE A 15 32.71 22.48 -15.89
C ILE A 15 31.25 22.18 -16.18
N LEU A 16 30.99 20.99 -16.75
CA LEU A 16 29.66 20.42 -16.79
C LEU A 16 29.20 20.23 -15.33
N PRO A 17 28.05 20.78 -14.94
CA PRO A 17 27.53 20.48 -13.61
C PRO A 17 27.35 18.96 -13.50
N ALA A 18 28.09 18.32 -12.59
CA ALA A 18 27.88 16.93 -12.25
C ALA A 18 26.43 16.84 -11.76
N ARG A 19 25.53 16.25 -12.59
CA ARG A 19 24.21 15.86 -12.10
C ARG A 19 24.45 14.89 -10.96
N SER A 20 24.08 15.29 -9.73
CA SER A 20 23.97 14.32 -8.63
C SER A 20 23.13 13.15 -9.13
N PRO A 21 23.56 11.90 -8.91
CA PRO A 21 22.72 10.77 -9.30
C PRO A 21 21.34 10.96 -8.66
N ALA A 22 20.29 10.80 -9.46
CA ALA A 22 18.93 10.85 -8.95
C ALA A 22 18.80 9.79 -7.85
N VAL A 23 18.16 10.15 -6.74
CA VAL A 23 17.90 9.20 -5.65
C VAL A 23 17.02 8.10 -6.22
N GLU A 24 17.47 6.85 -6.08
CA GLU A 24 16.67 5.70 -6.47
C GLU A 24 15.51 5.53 -5.48
N ILE A 25 14.28 5.49 -5.99
CA ILE A 25 13.05 5.37 -5.19
C ILE A 25 12.37 4.06 -5.56
N ASN A 26 12.12 3.21 -4.57
CA ASN A 26 11.50 1.92 -4.79
C ASN A 26 10.29 1.72 -3.86
N ILE A 27 9.24 1.09 -4.41
CA ILE A 27 8.04 0.66 -3.69
C ILE A 27 7.80 -0.83 -3.91
N LEU A 28 7.53 -1.56 -2.83
CA LEU A 28 7.04 -2.94 -2.85
C LEU A 28 5.52 -2.94 -2.81
N THR A 29 4.91 -3.77 -3.62
CA THR A 29 3.45 -3.76 -3.84
C THR A 29 2.81 -5.14 -3.59
N GLY A 30 2.44 -5.87 -4.63
CA GLY A 30 1.81 -7.17 -4.58
C GLY A 30 1.92 -7.86 -5.93
N GLY A 31 1.13 -8.88 -6.15
CA GLY A 31 1.09 -9.59 -7.44
C GLY A 31 0.61 -8.70 -8.60
N PRO A 32 0.86 -9.11 -9.85
CA PRO A 32 0.71 -8.28 -11.06
C PRO A 32 -0.75 -7.85 -11.34
N THR A 33 -1.73 -8.58 -10.82
CA THR A 33 -3.17 -8.30 -11.00
C THR A 33 -3.80 -7.58 -9.81
N GLY A 34 -3.05 -7.42 -8.69
CA GLY A 34 -3.52 -6.85 -7.44
C GLY A 34 -3.74 -5.33 -7.48
N THR A 35 -4.45 -4.82 -6.49
CA THR A 35 -4.70 -3.37 -6.33
C THR A 35 -3.41 -2.64 -5.94
N TYR A 36 -2.55 -3.22 -5.11
CA TYR A 36 -1.29 -2.61 -4.65
C TYR A 36 -0.39 -2.16 -5.80
N ILE A 37 -0.20 -3.03 -6.80
CA ILE A 37 0.69 -2.70 -7.92
C ILE A 37 0.11 -1.58 -8.79
N GLN A 38 -1.23 -1.47 -8.89
CA GLN A 38 -1.89 -0.40 -9.62
C GLN A 38 -1.74 0.93 -8.89
N ILE A 39 -1.96 0.96 -7.57
CA ILE A 39 -1.70 2.13 -6.72
C ILE A 39 -0.23 2.56 -6.81
N GLY A 40 0.70 1.60 -6.74
CA GLY A 40 2.14 1.88 -6.90
C GLY A 40 2.47 2.51 -8.26
N ARG A 41 1.84 2.03 -9.33
CA ARG A 41 2.00 2.60 -10.69
C ARG A 41 1.41 4.01 -10.81
N ASP A 42 0.28 4.27 -10.17
CA ASP A 42 -0.33 5.60 -10.13
C ASP A 42 0.60 6.61 -9.44
N ILE A 43 1.18 6.22 -8.29
CA ILE A 43 2.17 7.05 -7.57
C ILE A 43 3.41 7.26 -8.43
N ALA A 44 3.95 6.21 -9.05
CA ALA A 44 5.13 6.30 -9.89
C ALA A 44 4.90 7.21 -11.10
N LYS A 45 3.72 7.13 -11.74
CA LYS A 45 3.34 8.02 -12.83
C LYS A 45 3.27 9.49 -12.38
N ALA A 46 2.64 9.76 -11.24
CA ALA A 46 2.58 11.11 -10.68
C ALA A 46 3.98 11.64 -10.31
N ALA A 47 4.87 10.76 -9.83
CA ALA A 47 6.27 11.09 -9.53
C ALA A 47 7.07 11.43 -10.81
N GLU A 48 6.85 10.69 -11.91
CA GLU A 48 7.49 10.92 -13.21
C GLU A 48 7.15 12.30 -13.77
N GLU A 49 5.91 12.77 -13.59
CA GLU A 49 5.48 14.12 -13.98
C GLU A 49 6.28 15.22 -13.24
N CYS A 50 6.84 14.89 -12.08
CA CYS A 50 7.72 15.74 -11.28
C CYS A 50 9.23 15.49 -11.55
N GLY A 51 9.57 14.67 -12.54
CA GLY A 51 10.95 14.30 -12.85
C GLY A 51 11.59 13.34 -11.85
N LEU A 52 10.77 12.64 -11.03
CA LEU A 52 11.22 11.65 -10.06
C LEU A 52 11.01 10.24 -10.63
N GLY A 53 12.09 9.46 -10.70
CA GLY A 53 12.00 8.04 -11.08
C GLY A 53 11.63 7.18 -9.88
N MET A 54 10.49 6.48 -9.94
CA MET A 54 10.09 5.52 -8.91
C MET A 54 9.86 4.14 -9.55
N THR A 55 10.55 3.13 -9.03
CA THR A 55 10.43 1.74 -9.51
C THR A 55 9.40 1.00 -8.65
N VAL A 56 8.43 0.40 -9.32
CA VAL A 56 7.37 -0.41 -8.70
C VAL A 56 7.75 -1.89 -8.80
N HIS A 57 7.89 -2.54 -7.66
CA HIS A 57 8.25 -3.95 -7.58
C HIS A 57 7.06 -4.81 -7.18
N GLU A 58 6.91 -5.93 -7.86
CA GLU A 58 6.04 -7.02 -7.42
C GLU A 58 6.60 -7.68 -6.16
N SER A 59 5.71 -8.24 -5.35
CA SER A 59 6.02 -9.01 -4.15
C SER A 59 4.91 -10.00 -3.82
N ALA A 60 5.12 -10.86 -2.83
CA ALA A 60 4.07 -11.69 -2.28
C ALA A 60 2.97 -10.87 -1.57
N GLY A 61 3.29 -9.66 -1.08
CA GLY A 61 2.36 -8.76 -0.42
C GLY A 61 2.84 -8.25 0.94
N SER A 62 1.90 -8.04 1.87
CA SER A 62 2.10 -7.22 3.07
C SER A 62 3.28 -7.62 3.95
N LEU A 63 3.48 -8.89 4.26
CA LEU A 63 4.58 -9.31 5.13
C LEU A 63 5.94 -9.17 4.44
N GLU A 64 6.04 -9.53 3.15
CA GLU A 64 7.26 -9.31 2.37
C GLU A 64 7.56 -7.81 2.26
N ASN A 65 6.56 -6.97 2.07
CA ASN A 65 6.72 -5.52 1.98
C ASN A 65 7.21 -4.92 3.30
N PHE A 66 6.64 -5.36 4.42
CA PHE A 66 7.08 -4.96 5.75
C PHE A 66 8.57 -5.27 5.97
N LEU A 67 8.99 -6.48 5.68
CA LEU A 67 10.39 -6.89 5.82
C LEU A 67 11.28 -6.17 4.79
N GLY A 68 10.81 -6.05 3.56
CA GLY A 68 11.56 -5.49 2.45
C GLY A 68 11.92 -4.02 2.61
N VAL A 69 11.02 -3.18 3.14
CA VAL A 69 11.33 -1.76 3.44
C VAL A 69 12.49 -1.63 4.42
N ARG A 70 12.67 -2.61 5.31
CA ARG A 70 13.76 -2.63 6.27
C ARG A 70 15.02 -3.29 5.74
N GLN A 71 14.90 -4.34 4.94
CA GLN A 71 16.00 -5.24 4.58
C GLN A 71 16.55 -4.98 3.18
N ARG A 72 15.74 -4.52 2.23
CA ARG A 72 16.18 -4.26 0.85
C ARG A 72 16.81 -2.87 0.75
N PRO A 73 18.02 -2.76 0.20
CA PRO A 73 18.66 -1.47 -0.05
C PRO A 73 17.76 -0.57 -0.92
N VAL A 74 17.80 0.73 -0.68
CA VAL A 74 17.08 1.79 -1.41
C VAL A 74 15.59 1.54 -1.63
N THR A 75 14.95 0.79 -0.72
CA THR A 75 13.50 0.55 -0.74
C THR A 75 12.85 1.39 0.35
N GLN A 76 12.16 2.45 -0.05
CA GLN A 76 11.60 3.43 0.88
C GLN A 76 10.15 3.16 1.24
N PHE A 77 9.41 2.45 0.38
CA PHE A 77 7.98 2.26 0.53
C PHE A 77 7.55 0.80 0.38
N GLY A 78 6.47 0.46 1.08
CA GLY A 78 5.73 -0.78 0.90
C GLY A 78 4.25 -0.56 1.18
N ILE A 79 3.36 -1.22 0.46
CA ILE A 79 1.93 -1.21 0.77
C ILE A 79 1.64 -2.42 1.64
N VAL A 80 1.01 -2.19 2.81
CA VAL A 80 0.82 -3.20 3.85
C VAL A 80 -0.59 -3.09 4.43
N GLN A 81 -1.19 -4.20 4.78
CA GLN A 81 -2.45 -4.26 5.52
C GLN A 81 -2.24 -3.90 6.99
N SER A 82 -3.19 -3.19 7.56
CA SER A 82 -3.14 -2.74 8.97
C SER A 82 -3.18 -3.90 9.97
N ASP A 83 -3.93 -4.97 9.67
CA ASP A 83 -3.99 -6.17 10.51
C ASP A 83 -2.66 -6.93 10.54
N VAL A 84 -1.92 -6.97 9.43
CA VAL A 84 -0.55 -7.51 9.40
C VAL A 84 0.37 -6.73 10.34
N LEU A 85 0.33 -5.40 10.28
CA LEU A 85 1.12 -4.56 11.17
C LEU A 85 0.74 -4.76 12.65
N GLU A 86 -0.57 -4.86 12.94
CA GLU A 86 -1.06 -5.07 14.30
C GLU A 86 -0.71 -6.47 14.82
N TYR A 87 -0.83 -7.50 13.97
CA TYR A 87 -0.41 -8.86 14.28
C TYR A 87 1.08 -8.91 14.65
N LEU A 88 1.93 -8.32 13.82
CA LEU A 88 3.38 -8.29 14.06
C LEU A 88 3.74 -7.55 15.35
N LYS A 89 3.05 -6.45 15.65
CA LYS A 89 3.25 -5.66 16.86
C LYS A 89 2.83 -6.41 18.12
N THR A 90 1.76 -7.20 18.04
CA THR A 90 1.17 -7.88 19.21
C THR A 90 1.80 -9.24 19.46
N PHE A 91 1.94 -10.05 18.43
CA PHE A 91 2.31 -11.47 18.57
C PHE A 91 3.77 -11.76 18.23
N ALA A 92 4.37 -11.00 17.35
CA ALA A 92 5.76 -11.20 16.95
C ALA A 92 6.76 -10.27 17.66
N ALA A 93 6.31 -9.46 18.62
CA ALA A 93 7.15 -8.53 19.38
C ALA A 93 8.26 -9.21 20.19
N ASN A 94 8.13 -10.51 20.50
CA ASN A 94 9.15 -11.31 21.16
C ASN A 94 10.30 -11.75 20.23
N ASP A 95 10.11 -11.68 18.91
CA ASP A 95 11.19 -11.90 17.94
C ASP A 95 12.04 -10.63 17.84
N PRO A 96 13.37 -10.70 18.10
CA PRO A 96 14.23 -9.51 18.08
C PRO A 96 14.37 -8.85 16.70
N GLU A 97 14.20 -9.57 15.60
CA GLU A 97 14.25 -9.00 14.25
C GLU A 97 12.96 -8.28 13.92
N VAL A 98 11.83 -8.92 14.18
CA VAL A 98 10.50 -8.34 13.99
C VAL A 98 10.31 -7.12 14.89
N SER A 99 10.69 -7.20 16.16
CA SER A 99 10.63 -6.08 17.10
C SER A 99 11.45 -4.88 16.63
N ARG A 100 12.68 -5.10 16.13
CA ARG A 100 13.50 -4.03 15.56
C ARG A 100 12.90 -3.44 14.28
N ALA A 101 12.30 -4.27 13.43
CA ALA A 101 11.65 -3.81 12.22
C ALA A 101 10.42 -2.95 12.56
N ILE A 102 9.54 -3.42 13.43
CA ILE A 102 8.34 -2.70 13.88
C ILE A 102 8.67 -1.35 14.49
N PHE A 103 9.69 -1.27 15.33
CA PHE A 103 10.10 -0.02 15.97
C PHE A 103 10.43 1.08 14.95
N GLY A 104 11.00 0.71 13.81
CA GLY A 104 11.36 1.64 12.74
C GLY A 104 10.23 1.96 11.75
N VAL A 105 9.12 1.22 11.78
CA VAL A 105 7.99 1.44 10.85
C VAL A 105 7.34 2.79 11.10
N ARG A 106 7.01 3.47 10.01
CA ARG A 106 6.20 4.69 9.99
C ARG A 106 5.17 4.59 8.88
N ILE A 107 4.05 5.24 9.08
CA ILE A 107 3.05 5.39 8.00
C ILE A 107 3.46 6.61 7.17
N ALA A 108 3.46 6.45 5.85
CA ALA A 108 3.52 7.57 4.93
C ALA A 108 2.10 8.12 4.70
N PHE A 109 1.16 7.25 4.30
CA PHE A 109 -0.24 7.60 4.12
C PHE A 109 -1.16 6.44 4.47
N PRO A 110 -2.33 6.68 5.08
CA PRO A 110 -3.45 5.76 5.02
C PRO A 110 -3.93 5.68 3.56
N LEU A 111 -4.32 4.50 3.13
CA LEU A 111 -4.87 4.30 1.80
C LEU A 111 -6.38 3.93 1.91
N TYR A 112 -6.81 2.93 1.21
CA TYR A 112 -8.20 2.52 1.11
C TYR A 112 -8.47 1.28 1.98
N ASP A 113 -9.76 0.94 2.11
CA ASP A 113 -10.18 -0.33 2.69
C ASP A 113 -10.10 -1.43 1.63
N GLU A 114 -9.60 -2.60 2.03
CA GLU A 114 -9.51 -3.81 1.22
C GLU A 114 -10.53 -4.81 1.73
N GLU A 115 -11.41 -5.20 0.86
CA GLU A 115 -12.45 -6.16 1.16
C GLU A 115 -11.88 -7.58 1.14
N VAL A 116 -12.26 -8.38 2.12
CA VAL A 116 -11.97 -9.81 2.15
C VAL A 116 -12.99 -10.52 1.26
N HIS A 117 -12.52 -11.02 0.13
CA HIS A 117 -13.31 -11.83 -0.77
C HIS A 117 -13.11 -13.31 -0.45
N LEU A 118 -14.20 -14.08 -0.49
CA LEU A 118 -14.17 -15.53 -0.46
C LEU A 118 -14.96 -16.04 -1.68
N LEU A 119 -14.26 -16.39 -2.76
CA LEU A 119 -14.87 -16.99 -3.93
C LEU A 119 -14.94 -18.50 -3.73
N ALA A 120 -16.11 -19.09 -3.91
CA ALA A 120 -16.34 -20.50 -3.68
C ALA A 120 -17.35 -21.10 -4.65
N ARG A 121 -17.42 -22.43 -4.64
CA ARG A 121 -18.49 -23.20 -5.29
C ARG A 121 -19.84 -22.90 -4.63
N LYS A 122 -20.92 -23.00 -5.39
CA LYS A 122 -22.30 -22.66 -4.96
C LYS A 122 -22.78 -23.38 -3.71
N GLU A 123 -22.30 -24.58 -3.45
CA GLU A 123 -22.68 -25.35 -2.25
C GLU A 123 -22.07 -24.83 -0.94
N ILE A 124 -21.11 -23.90 -1.00
CA ILE A 124 -20.49 -23.28 0.17
C ILE A 124 -21.21 -21.96 0.44
N GLY A 125 -22.13 -21.95 1.40
CA GLY A 125 -22.96 -20.78 1.71
C GLY A 125 -22.40 -19.87 2.81
N GLY A 126 -21.39 -20.33 3.58
CA GLY A 126 -20.79 -19.59 4.67
C GLY A 126 -19.45 -20.17 5.10
N LEU A 127 -18.76 -19.50 6.04
CA LEU A 127 -17.44 -19.92 6.52
C LEU A 127 -17.46 -21.35 7.11
N ALA A 128 -18.52 -21.72 7.81
CA ALA A 128 -18.66 -23.06 8.41
C ALA A 128 -18.63 -24.19 7.36
N ASP A 129 -19.07 -23.93 6.14
CA ASP A 129 -19.08 -24.92 5.07
C ASP A 129 -17.67 -25.21 4.50
N LEU A 130 -16.67 -24.43 4.90
CA LEU A 130 -15.26 -24.68 4.55
C LEU A 130 -14.64 -25.83 5.36
N GLU A 131 -15.31 -26.33 6.40
CA GLU A 131 -14.82 -27.46 7.17
C GLU A 131 -14.55 -28.66 6.27
N GLY A 132 -13.32 -29.19 6.32
CA GLY A 132 -12.91 -30.34 5.49
C GLY A 132 -12.72 -30.05 4.00
N LYS A 133 -12.87 -28.81 3.52
CA LYS A 133 -12.71 -28.40 2.11
C LYS A 133 -11.26 -28.08 1.77
N ARG A 134 -10.97 -28.00 0.46
CA ARG A 134 -9.69 -27.51 -0.10
C ARG A 134 -9.82 -26.01 -0.29
N VAL A 135 -9.09 -25.24 0.51
CA VAL A 135 -9.20 -23.76 0.54
C VAL A 135 -7.84 -23.13 0.30
N ALA A 136 -7.73 -22.28 -0.71
CA ALA A 136 -6.52 -21.46 -0.88
C ALA A 136 -6.61 -20.19 -0.03
N ILE A 137 -5.54 -19.94 0.71
CA ILE A 137 -5.46 -18.85 1.69
C ILE A 137 -4.45 -17.76 1.28
N GLY A 138 -3.96 -17.80 0.03
CA GLY A 138 -2.92 -16.90 -0.48
C GLY A 138 -1.52 -17.44 -0.23
N VAL A 139 -0.54 -16.88 -0.95
CA VAL A 139 0.86 -17.29 -0.82
C VAL A 139 1.43 -16.90 0.53
N GLU A 140 2.38 -17.67 1.01
CA GLU A 140 3.15 -17.33 2.19
C GLU A 140 3.73 -15.90 2.09
N ASN A 141 3.77 -15.18 3.19
CA ASN A 141 4.20 -13.77 3.27
C ASN A 141 3.26 -12.75 2.60
N SER A 142 2.09 -13.15 2.11
CA SER A 142 1.05 -12.22 1.66
C SER A 142 0.17 -11.72 2.82
N GLY A 143 -0.52 -10.59 2.60
CA GLY A 143 -1.57 -10.14 3.51
C GLY A 143 -2.78 -11.06 3.48
N THR A 144 -3.18 -11.57 2.31
CA THR A 144 -4.27 -12.54 2.18
C THR A 144 -4.02 -13.78 3.03
N PHE A 145 -2.79 -14.31 3.03
CA PHE A 145 -2.42 -15.47 3.86
C PHE A 145 -2.67 -15.23 5.35
N LEU A 146 -2.24 -14.08 5.87
CA LEU A 146 -2.42 -13.75 7.29
C LEU A 146 -3.90 -13.52 7.61
N THR A 147 -4.57 -12.66 6.84
CA THR A 147 -5.99 -12.33 7.08
C THR A 147 -6.87 -13.56 6.97
N ALA A 148 -6.70 -14.39 5.93
CA ALA A 148 -7.46 -15.63 5.77
C ALA A 148 -7.23 -16.60 6.93
N SER A 149 -5.98 -16.74 7.39
CA SER A 149 -5.65 -17.59 8.55
C SER A 149 -6.35 -17.08 9.82
N LEU A 150 -6.30 -15.77 10.08
CA LEU A 150 -6.98 -15.15 11.23
C LEU A 150 -8.50 -15.29 11.15
N VAL A 151 -9.10 -15.11 9.97
CA VAL A 151 -10.54 -15.28 9.75
C VAL A 151 -10.98 -16.70 10.07
N LEU A 152 -10.27 -17.71 9.53
CA LEU A 152 -10.56 -19.12 9.79
C LEU A 152 -10.39 -19.48 11.27
N ASP A 153 -9.34 -18.99 11.91
CA ASP A 153 -9.06 -19.27 13.32
C ASP A 153 -10.10 -18.60 14.25
N LEU A 154 -10.48 -17.34 13.97
CA LEU A 154 -11.54 -16.64 14.74
C LEU A 154 -12.93 -17.28 14.54
N ALA A 155 -13.23 -17.72 13.32
CA ALA A 155 -14.47 -18.43 13.01
C ALA A 155 -14.45 -19.90 13.50
N GLN A 156 -13.31 -20.39 14.01
CA GLN A 156 -13.10 -21.78 14.45
C GLN A 156 -13.37 -22.79 13.34
N VAL A 157 -12.97 -22.50 12.09
CA VAL A 157 -13.16 -23.34 10.91
C VAL A 157 -11.82 -23.96 10.51
N SER A 158 -11.81 -25.26 10.29
CA SER A 158 -10.62 -26.02 9.90
C SER A 158 -10.79 -26.68 8.53
N PRO A 159 -10.37 -26.02 7.45
CA PRO A 159 -10.34 -26.64 6.13
C PRO A 159 -9.55 -27.95 6.14
N GLY A 160 -9.96 -28.92 5.31
CA GLY A 160 -9.23 -30.17 5.18
C GLY A 160 -7.85 -30.00 4.55
N GLU A 161 -7.73 -28.99 3.69
CA GLU A 161 -6.46 -28.59 3.09
C GLU A 161 -6.40 -27.05 2.98
N ARG A 162 -5.30 -26.43 3.47
CA ARG A 162 -4.99 -25.01 3.28
C ARG A 162 -3.88 -24.90 2.23
N LEU A 163 -4.20 -24.39 1.04
CA LEU A 163 -3.24 -24.22 -0.04
C LEU A 163 -2.66 -22.81 -0.03
N MET A 164 -1.34 -22.72 -0.10
CA MET A 164 -0.59 -21.45 -0.14
C MET A 164 -0.14 -21.17 -1.59
N ILE A 165 -1.08 -20.79 -2.44
CA ILE A 165 -0.88 -20.51 -3.86
C ILE A 165 -1.34 -19.09 -4.19
N THR A 166 -0.92 -18.55 -5.34
CA THR A 166 -1.33 -17.23 -5.81
C THR A 166 -2.82 -17.16 -6.11
N GLN A 167 -3.39 -15.98 -6.16
CA GLN A 167 -4.80 -15.77 -6.45
C GLN A 167 -5.15 -16.20 -7.89
N ASP A 168 -4.24 -16.00 -8.85
CA ASP A 168 -4.41 -16.44 -10.24
C ASP A 168 -4.39 -17.97 -10.33
N GLU A 169 -3.49 -18.66 -9.64
CA GLU A 169 -3.47 -20.11 -9.51
C GLU A 169 -4.73 -20.63 -8.79
N SER A 170 -5.18 -19.91 -7.75
CA SER A 170 -6.39 -20.27 -6.99
C SER A 170 -7.64 -20.22 -7.87
N LEU A 171 -7.79 -19.16 -8.69
CA LEU A 171 -8.89 -19.07 -9.64
C LEU A 171 -8.84 -20.22 -10.65
N THR A 172 -7.66 -20.48 -11.23
CA THR A 172 -7.47 -21.58 -12.18
C THR A 172 -7.85 -22.94 -11.55
N ALA A 173 -7.39 -23.22 -10.34
CA ALA A 173 -7.68 -24.46 -9.62
C ALA A 173 -9.17 -24.57 -9.24
N LEU A 174 -9.82 -23.48 -8.85
CA LEU A 174 -11.25 -23.45 -8.56
C LEU A 174 -12.08 -23.81 -9.81
N LEU A 175 -11.77 -23.16 -10.95
CA LEU A 175 -12.45 -23.42 -12.23
C LEU A 175 -12.22 -24.85 -12.73
N ALA A 176 -11.03 -25.42 -12.51
CA ALA A 176 -10.71 -26.82 -12.85
C ALA A 176 -11.37 -27.84 -11.92
N GLY A 177 -11.84 -27.43 -10.75
CA GLY A 177 -12.42 -28.35 -9.77
C GLY A 177 -11.42 -28.95 -8.79
N ASP A 178 -10.19 -28.46 -8.77
CA ASP A 178 -9.13 -28.89 -7.87
C ASP A 178 -9.17 -28.14 -6.53
N LEU A 179 -9.97 -27.05 -6.44
CA LEU A 179 -10.18 -26.22 -5.28
C LEU A 179 -11.67 -26.04 -5.01
N ASP A 180 -12.05 -25.81 -3.75
CA ASP A 180 -13.45 -25.61 -3.36
C ASP A 180 -13.75 -24.15 -3.07
N ALA A 181 -12.77 -23.40 -2.53
CA ALA A 181 -12.86 -21.97 -2.26
C ALA A 181 -11.47 -21.31 -2.18
N PHE A 182 -11.41 -20.00 -2.34
CA PHE A 182 -10.20 -19.25 -2.02
C PHE A 182 -10.48 -17.85 -1.48
N PHE A 183 -9.61 -17.40 -0.59
CA PHE A 183 -9.59 -16.04 -0.08
C PHE A 183 -8.79 -15.12 -0.99
N TYR A 184 -9.25 -13.87 -1.10
CA TYR A 184 -8.50 -12.78 -1.70
C TYR A 184 -8.79 -11.46 -0.98
N VAL A 185 -7.78 -10.85 -0.37
CA VAL A 185 -7.90 -9.54 0.26
C VAL A 185 -7.40 -8.49 -0.74
N ALA A 186 -8.30 -7.70 -1.25
CA ALA A 186 -8.01 -6.72 -2.29
C ALA A 186 -9.06 -5.60 -2.32
N GLY A 187 -8.66 -4.43 -2.81
CA GLY A 187 -9.61 -3.34 -3.05
C GLY A 187 -10.62 -3.65 -4.15
N VAL A 188 -11.90 -3.41 -3.87
CA VAL A 188 -13.01 -3.53 -4.82
C VAL A 188 -12.97 -2.35 -5.83
N PRO A 189 -13.12 -2.60 -7.14
CA PRO A 189 -13.22 -3.90 -7.81
C PRO A 189 -11.85 -4.59 -7.97
N ALA A 190 -11.75 -5.84 -7.58
CA ALA A 190 -10.56 -6.66 -7.80
C ALA A 190 -10.53 -7.15 -9.25
N LYS A 191 -9.45 -6.86 -9.98
CA LYS A 191 -9.34 -7.18 -11.41
C LYS A 191 -9.50 -8.67 -11.72
N LEU A 192 -9.02 -9.53 -10.81
CA LEU A 192 -9.13 -10.99 -10.94
C LEU A 192 -10.57 -11.44 -11.14
N PHE A 193 -11.52 -10.81 -10.46
CA PHE A 193 -12.94 -11.17 -10.51
C PHE A 193 -13.73 -10.52 -11.65
N ALA A 194 -13.07 -9.74 -12.49
CA ALA A 194 -13.66 -9.23 -13.73
C ALA A 194 -13.66 -10.28 -14.87
N SER A 195 -13.15 -11.50 -14.61
CA SER A 195 -13.13 -12.60 -15.59
C SER A 195 -14.54 -13.09 -15.90
N GLU A 196 -14.87 -13.21 -17.19
CA GLU A 196 -16.12 -13.81 -17.67
C GLU A 196 -16.12 -15.35 -17.53
N GLU A 197 -15.00 -15.97 -17.17
CA GLU A 197 -14.87 -17.40 -16.94
C GLU A 197 -15.51 -17.84 -15.62
N ILE A 198 -15.81 -16.90 -14.70
CA ILE A 198 -16.48 -17.20 -13.44
C ILE A 198 -17.99 -17.31 -13.70
N ASP A 199 -18.46 -18.54 -13.86
CA ASP A 199 -19.86 -18.83 -14.08
C ASP A 199 -20.70 -18.62 -12.81
N ALA A 200 -21.72 -17.77 -12.90
CA ALA A 200 -22.59 -17.41 -11.78
C ALA A 200 -23.47 -18.57 -11.28
N ASP A 201 -23.67 -19.61 -12.07
CA ASP A 201 -24.43 -20.79 -11.65
C ASP A 201 -23.57 -21.76 -10.82
N SER A 202 -22.26 -21.73 -11.04
CA SER A 202 -21.28 -22.63 -10.40
C SER A 202 -20.54 -22.00 -9.21
N PHE A 203 -20.33 -20.68 -9.24
CA PHE A 203 -19.50 -19.96 -8.27
C PHE A 203 -20.21 -18.70 -7.73
N HIS A 204 -19.81 -18.28 -6.55
CA HIS A 204 -20.25 -17.02 -5.96
C HIS A 204 -19.28 -16.50 -4.90
N LEU A 205 -19.42 -15.22 -4.53
CA LEU A 205 -18.79 -14.70 -3.33
C LEU A 205 -19.59 -15.14 -2.10
N VAL A 206 -18.91 -15.77 -1.15
CA VAL A 206 -19.50 -16.20 0.13
C VAL A 206 -19.55 -14.99 1.07
N PRO A 207 -20.69 -14.71 1.72
CA PRO A 207 -20.77 -13.63 2.70
C PRO A 207 -19.88 -13.92 3.93
N ILE A 208 -19.20 -12.88 4.41
CA ILE A 208 -18.36 -12.90 5.61
C ILE A 208 -18.95 -11.87 6.59
N GLY A 209 -19.93 -12.29 7.38
CA GLY A 209 -20.66 -11.42 8.28
C GLY A 209 -20.73 -11.90 9.72
N ASP A 210 -19.87 -12.82 10.13
CA ASP A 210 -19.84 -13.41 11.46
C ASP A 210 -19.61 -12.36 12.54
N GLU A 211 -20.38 -12.44 13.64
CA GLU A 211 -20.34 -11.48 14.75
C GLU A 211 -18.93 -11.35 15.36
N VAL A 212 -18.22 -12.47 15.50
CA VAL A 212 -16.85 -12.47 16.05
C VAL A 212 -15.88 -11.71 15.14
N LEU A 213 -16.05 -11.79 13.82
CA LEU A 213 -15.21 -11.09 12.85
C LEU A 213 -15.52 -9.59 12.85
N ARG A 214 -16.78 -9.18 12.99
CA ARG A 214 -17.20 -7.77 13.08
C ARG A 214 -16.65 -7.04 14.30
N GLN A 215 -16.20 -7.75 15.33
CA GLN A 215 -15.55 -7.15 16.50
C GLN A 215 -14.07 -6.82 16.25
N VAL A 216 -13.45 -7.49 15.27
CA VAL A 216 -12.01 -7.37 14.95
C VAL A 216 -11.80 -6.57 13.68
N TYR A 217 -12.63 -6.81 12.67
CA TYR A 217 -12.55 -6.21 11.35
C TYR A 217 -13.66 -5.20 11.11
N LYS A 218 -13.41 -4.26 10.20
CA LYS A 218 -14.43 -3.30 9.76
C LYS A 218 -15.49 -4.01 8.91
N PRO A 219 -16.77 -4.01 9.32
CA PRO A 219 -17.86 -4.50 8.47
C PRO A 219 -17.97 -3.65 7.20
N THR A 220 -18.18 -4.30 6.06
CA THR A 220 -18.37 -3.66 4.76
C THR A 220 -19.28 -4.49 3.86
N GLU A 221 -19.53 -4.02 2.66
CA GLU A 221 -20.33 -4.70 1.64
C GLU A 221 -19.67 -4.53 0.27
N ILE A 222 -19.61 -5.61 -0.50
CA ILE A 222 -19.28 -5.56 -1.92
C ILE A 222 -20.58 -5.25 -2.68
N PRO A 223 -20.71 -4.08 -3.33
CA PRO A 223 -21.96 -3.65 -3.95
C PRO A 223 -22.44 -4.61 -5.05
N ALA A 224 -23.75 -4.72 -5.23
CA ALA A 224 -24.34 -5.52 -6.30
C ALA A 224 -23.80 -5.10 -7.67
N GLY A 225 -23.53 -6.09 -8.54
CA GLY A 225 -23.04 -5.85 -9.89
C GLY A 225 -21.60 -5.34 -9.98
N THR A 226 -20.84 -5.44 -8.89
CA THR A 226 -19.39 -5.13 -8.90
C THR A 226 -18.63 -6.07 -9.84
N TYR A 227 -19.02 -7.33 -9.88
CA TYR A 227 -18.43 -8.37 -10.74
C TYR A 227 -19.49 -8.99 -11.66
N PRO A 228 -19.13 -9.47 -12.86
CA PRO A 228 -20.08 -10.02 -13.84
C PRO A 228 -20.96 -11.15 -13.28
N PHE A 229 -20.40 -12.00 -12.41
CA PHE A 229 -21.09 -13.14 -11.82
C PHE A 229 -21.89 -12.82 -10.56
N GLN A 230 -21.84 -11.55 -10.05
CA GLN A 230 -22.44 -11.13 -8.79
C GLN A 230 -23.67 -10.22 -9.05
N THR A 231 -24.86 -10.71 -8.74
CA THR A 231 -26.12 -9.96 -8.95
C THR A 231 -26.61 -9.18 -7.73
N GLY A 232 -26.30 -9.66 -6.52
CA GLY A 232 -26.67 -9.03 -5.26
C GLY A 232 -25.48 -8.46 -4.49
N PRO A 233 -25.73 -7.63 -3.46
CA PRO A 233 -24.68 -7.20 -2.55
C PRO A 233 -24.18 -8.40 -1.73
N VAL A 234 -22.92 -8.35 -1.30
CA VAL A 234 -22.29 -9.40 -0.48
C VAL A 234 -21.69 -8.78 0.77
N GLU A 235 -22.14 -9.23 1.95
CA GLU A 235 -21.52 -8.84 3.23
C GLU A 235 -20.07 -9.28 3.26
N ALA A 236 -19.21 -8.38 3.70
CA ALA A 236 -17.78 -8.63 3.82
C ALA A 236 -17.19 -7.92 5.04
N ILE A 237 -15.95 -8.22 5.32
CA ILE A 237 -15.10 -7.47 6.24
C ILE A 237 -13.96 -6.82 5.47
N ALA A 238 -13.39 -5.77 6.04
CA ALA A 238 -12.29 -5.05 5.40
C ALA A 238 -11.14 -4.79 6.37
N VAL A 239 -9.94 -4.67 5.78
CA VAL A 239 -8.71 -4.19 6.43
C VAL A 239 -8.27 -2.89 5.76
N LYS A 240 -7.54 -2.02 6.47
CA LYS A 240 -6.98 -0.80 5.90
C LYS A 240 -5.65 -1.09 5.20
N ALA A 241 -5.53 -0.74 3.93
CA ALA A 241 -4.23 -0.63 3.28
C ALA A 241 -3.53 0.66 3.74
N VAL A 242 -2.22 0.60 3.93
CA VAL A 242 -1.38 1.75 4.26
C VAL A 242 -0.13 1.78 3.40
N LEU A 243 0.30 2.96 3.00
CA LEU A 243 1.64 3.18 2.47
C LEU A 243 2.59 3.31 3.66
N MET A 244 3.40 2.29 3.84
CA MET A 244 4.38 2.19 4.91
C MET A 244 5.73 2.72 4.44
N THR A 245 6.47 3.31 5.33
CA THR A 245 7.88 3.72 5.18
C THR A 245 8.67 3.40 6.44
N TYR A 246 9.93 3.80 6.49
CA TYR A 246 10.81 3.66 7.65
C TYR A 246 11.15 5.03 8.26
N GLY A 247 11.47 5.04 9.55
CA GLY A 247 11.91 6.23 10.29
C GLY A 247 13.34 6.61 9.94
N TYR A 248 13.54 7.30 8.82
CA TYR A 248 14.84 7.78 8.41
C TYR A 248 15.26 9.02 9.22
N ASP A 249 16.47 9.00 9.82
CA ASP A 249 17.09 10.19 10.43
C ASP A 249 18.15 10.76 9.49
N PRO A 250 17.90 11.91 8.83
CA PRO A 250 18.83 12.48 7.85
C PRO A 250 20.20 12.90 8.43
N ARG A 251 20.30 12.99 9.76
CA ARG A 251 21.56 13.33 10.45
C ARG A 251 22.49 12.12 10.59
N ARG A 252 21.96 10.91 10.46
CA ARG A 252 22.68 9.66 10.73
C ARG A 252 23.78 9.36 9.69
N ASN A 253 23.45 9.38 8.41
CA ASN A 253 24.38 9.13 7.29
C ASN A 253 23.73 9.51 5.93
N ALA A 254 24.49 9.34 4.82
CA ALA A 254 24.03 9.67 3.48
C ALA A 254 22.79 8.86 3.06
N TYR A 255 22.77 7.54 3.32
CA TYR A 255 21.61 6.69 3.02
C TYR A 255 20.33 7.19 3.68
N HIS A 256 20.38 7.52 4.95
CA HIS A 256 19.22 8.07 5.67
C HIS A 256 18.80 9.45 5.14
N ARG A 257 19.75 10.31 4.72
CA ARG A 257 19.42 11.60 4.11
C ARG A 257 18.73 11.46 2.77
N GLU A 258 19.26 10.60 1.90
CA GLU A 258 18.73 10.34 0.57
C GLU A 258 17.36 9.67 0.65
N SER A 259 17.20 8.65 1.51
CA SER A 259 15.92 8.00 1.74
C SER A 259 14.88 8.96 2.33
N CYS A 260 15.27 9.82 3.29
CA CYS A 260 14.38 10.85 3.83
C CYS A 260 13.94 11.83 2.74
N LYS A 261 14.87 12.28 1.88
CA LYS A 261 14.52 13.11 0.73
C LYS A 261 13.54 12.40 -0.20
N ALA A 262 13.79 11.15 -0.57
CA ALA A 262 12.87 10.36 -1.39
C ALA A 262 11.46 10.25 -0.77
N VAL A 263 11.39 9.99 0.54
CA VAL A 263 10.11 9.96 1.26
C VAL A 263 9.43 11.32 1.23
N SER A 264 10.18 12.43 1.43
CA SER A 264 9.62 13.77 1.38
C SER A 264 9.11 14.13 -0.01
N ASP A 265 9.89 13.82 -1.06
CA ASP A 265 9.52 14.08 -2.46
C ASP A 265 8.21 13.36 -2.83
N ILE A 266 8.11 12.06 -2.54
CA ILE A 266 6.91 11.26 -2.85
C ILE A 266 5.72 11.68 -2.00
N SER A 267 5.94 12.05 -0.75
CA SER A 267 4.86 12.57 0.10
C SER A 267 4.28 13.87 -0.44
N HIS A 268 5.13 14.75 -0.95
CA HIS A 268 4.71 15.97 -1.63
C HIS A 268 3.92 15.67 -2.91
N VAL A 269 4.42 14.75 -3.75
CA VAL A 269 3.72 14.31 -4.97
C VAL A 269 2.33 13.77 -4.64
N ILE A 270 2.21 12.84 -3.68
CA ILE A 270 0.92 12.25 -3.32
C ILE A 270 -0.06 13.33 -2.85
N SER A 271 0.37 14.23 -1.97
CA SER A 271 -0.50 15.28 -1.43
C SER A 271 -0.89 16.32 -2.48
N SER A 272 0.07 16.84 -3.25
CA SER A 272 -0.18 17.89 -4.25
C SER A 272 -0.94 17.36 -5.49
N ARG A 273 -0.84 16.06 -5.79
CA ARG A 273 -1.54 15.40 -6.90
C ARG A 273 -2.73 14.55 -6.45
N PHE A 274 -3.15 14.68 -5.20
CA PHE A 274 -4.19 13.81 -4.63
C PHE A 274 -5.50 13.85 -5.42
N GLN A 275 -5.95 15.03 -5.81
CA GLN A 275 -7.15 15.17 -6.65
C GLN A 275 -6.97 14.46 -8.01
N THR A 276 -5.83 14.63 -8.68
CA THR A 276 -5.53 13.95 -9.95
C THR A 276 -5.53 12.42 -9.78
N LEU A 277 -4.94 11.92 -8.69
CA LEU A 277 -4.96 10.48 -8.36
C LEU A 277 -6.40 9.96 -8.18
N GLN A 278 -7.28 10.75 -7.54
CA GLN A 278 -8.70 10.39 -7.39
C GLN A 278 -9.47 10.41 -8.71
N GLU A 279 -9.13 11.31 -9.64
CA GLU A 279 -9.82 11.47 -10.92
C GLU A 279 -9.36 10.46 -11.98
N THR A 280 -8.05 10.18 -12.03
CA THR A 280 -7.42 9.44 -13.14
C THR A 280 -6.78 8.11 -12.74
N GLY A 281 -6.53 7.89 -11.47
CA GLY A 281 -5.93 6.67 -10.93
C GLY A 281 -6.95 5.54 -10.70
N HIS A 282 -6.48 4.48 -10.04
CA HIS A 282 -7.34 3.36 -9.67
C HIS A 282 -8.58 3.83 -8.89
N PRO A 283 -9.78 3.24 -9.09
CA PRO A 283 -11.02 3.68 -8.42
C PRO A 283 -10.92 3.79 -6.90
N LYS A 284 -10.09 3.00 -6.25
CA LYS A 284 -9.84 3.04 -4.81
C LYS A 284 -9.26 4.36 -4.30
N TRP A 285 -8.62 5.17 -5.15
CA TRP A 285 -8.18 6.52 -4.75
C TRP A 285 -9.34 7.42 -4.28
N LYS A 286 -10.55 7.21 -4.81
CA LYS A 286 -11.75 7.95 -4.38
C LYS A 286 -12.20 7.62 -2.95
N GLN A 287 -11.74 6.49 -2.42
CA GLN A 287 -12.05 6.04 -1.05
C GLN A 287 -10.93 6.37 -0.06
N VAL A 288 -9.77 6.87 -0.55
CA VAL A 288 -8.66 7.24 0.32
C VAL A 288 -9.02 8.47 1.14
N ASN A 289 -8.95 8.33 2.46
CA ASN A 289 -9.02 9.43 3.41
C ASN A 289 -7.66 9.60 4.06
N LEU A 290 -6.90 10.60 3.60
CA LEU A 290 -5.53 10.84 4.07
C LEU A 290 -5.46 11.17 5.57
N THR A 291 -6.57 11.52 6.23
CA THR A 291 -6.58 11.82 7.66
C THR A 291 -6.89 10.62 8.57
N GLU A 292 -7.30 9.49 8.00
CA GLU A 292 -7.73 8.28 8.72
C GLU A 292 -6.53 7.38 9.06
N LEU A 293 -5.69 7.83 9.97
CA LEU A 293 -4.51 7.07 10.40
C LEU A 293 -4.90 5.84 11.24
N PRO A 294 -4.27 4.68 11.01
CA PRO A 294 -4.42 3.53 11.89
C PRO A 294 -3.99 3.87 13.32
N ALA A 295 -4.79 3.46 14.29
CA ALA A 295 -4.50 3.71 15.70
C ALA A 295 -3.16 3.09 16.13
N GLY A 296 -2.39 3.80 16.95
CA GLY A 296 -1.12 3.31 17.49
C GLY A 296 0.07 3.32 16.50
N TRP A 297 -0.08 3.96 15.34
CA TRP A 297 0.99 4.15 14.36
C TRP A 297 1.29 5.63 14.14
N ASP A 298 2.57 5.95 13.98
CA ASP A 298 3.05 7.32 13.75
C ASP A 298 3.39 7.56 12.29
N ILE A 299 3.13 8.79 11.85
CA ILE A 299 3.62 9.30 10.57
C ILE A 299 5.14 9.51 10.64
N GLY A 300 5.82 9.23 9.53
CA GLY A 300 7.26 9.48 9.41
C GLY A 300 7.59 10.99 9.41
N GLU A 301 8.66 11.40 10.13
CA GLU A 301 9.11 12.80 10.10
C GLU A 301 9.41 13.29 8.67
N CYS A 302 10.01 12.45 7.84
CA CYS A 302 10.30 12.79 6.44
C CYS A 302 9.03 13.00 5.60
N VAL A 303 7.93 12.36 5.97
CA VAL A 303 6.61 12.63 5.37
C VAL A 303 6.17 14.05 5.69
N ASN A 304 6.23 14.43 6.96
CA ASN A 304 5.88 15.79 7.39
C ASN A 304 6.76 16.86 6.74
N VAL A 305 8.03 16.56 6.47
CA VAL A 305 8.91 17.45 5.69
C VAL A 305 8.35 17.68 4.27
N GLY A 306 7.96 16.61 3.58
CA GLY A 306 7.40 16.71 2.22
C GLY A 306 6.04 17.41 2.16
N LEU A 307 5.28 17.36 3.26
CA LEU A 307 3.97 18.02 3.37
C LEU A 307 4.08 19.48 3.83
N ALA A 308 5.27 19.93 4.21
CA ALA A 308 5.44 21.32 4.69
C ALA A 308 5.05 22.33 3.58
N PRO A 309 4.33 23.42 3.92
CA PRO A 309 3.85 24.40 2.93
C PRO A 309 4.95 25.03 2.06
N ALA A 310 6.19 25.05 2.56
CA ALA A 310 7.36 25.56 1.85
C ALA A 310 8.10 24.50 1.01
N TYR A 311 7.70 23.22 1.09
CA TYR A 311 8.32 22.16 0.28
C TYR A 311 7.93 22.34 -1.18
N ARG A 312 8.88 22.23 -2.09
CA ARG A 312 8.65 22.44 -3.53
C ARG A 312 9.41 21.41 -4.35
N LEU A 313 8.75 20.98 -5.42
CA LEU A 313 9.34 20.21 -6.51
C LEU A 313 9.31 21.04 -7.81
N PRO A 314 10.17 20.71 -8.79
CA PRO A 314 10.21 21.43 -10.07
C PRO A 314 8.89 21.42 -10.86
N CYS A 315 8.00 20.48 -10.56
CA CYS A 315 6.68 20.33 -11.20
C CYS A 315 5.58 21.17 -10.57
N ASP A 316 5.86 21.86 -9.45
CA ASP A 316 4.83 22.65 -8.77
C ASP A 316 4.54 23.93 -9.55
N PRO A 317 3.28 24.40 -9.55
CA PRO A 317 2.95 25.71 -10.10
C PRO A 317 3.62 26.82 -9.27
N PRO A 318 3.95 27.98 -9.88
CA PRO A 318 4.42 29.13 -9.13
C PRO A 318 3.38 29.58 -8.08
N GLU A 319 3.87 29.98 -6.93
CA GLU A 319 3.09 30.21 -5.70
C GLU A 319 1.82 31.07 -5.91
N ALA A 320 0.68 30.57 -5.37
CA ALA A 320 -0.47 31.37 -4.98
C ALA A 320 -0.59 31.33 -3.45
N GLU A 321 -0.64 32.49 -2.80
CA GLU A 321 -0.75 32.62 -1.34
C GLU A 321 -2.06 32.03 -0.81
N THR A 322 -2.00 31.04 0.10
CA THR A 322 -3.16 30.58 0.87
C THR A 322 -2.79 30.34 2.33
N ALA A 323 -3.62 30.90 3.24
CA ALA A 323 -3.47 30.82 4.69
C ALA A 323 -4.19 29.58 5.26
N ALA A 324 -3.57 28.89 6.24
CA ALA A 324 -4.11 27.71 6.91
C ALA A 324 -4.79 28.04 8.25
N THR A 325 -5.87 27.34 8.58
CA THR A 325 -6.59 27.38 9.86
C THR A 325 -6.30 26.12 10.71
N PRO A 326 -6.14 26.21 12.04
CA PRO A 326 -5.77 25.07 12.89
C PRO A 326 -6.98 24.29 13.41
N VAL A 327 -6.85 22.96 13.53
CA VAL A 327 -7.79 22.05 14.22
C VAL A 327 -7.08 21.38 15.41
N ASP A 328 -7.75 21.33 16.56
CA ASP A 328 -7.22 20.85 17.84
C ASP A 328 -7.76 19.46 18.20
N THR A 329 -6.88 18.50 18.59
CA THR A 329 -7.26 17.17 19.10
C THR A 329 -6.27 16.64 20.15
N THR A 330 -6.78 16.13 21.27
CA THR A 330 -6.11 16.03 22.59
C THR A 330 -5.56 14.64 22.97
N SER A 331 -5.16 13.75 22.08
CA SER A 331 -4.48 12.49 22.45
C SER A 331 -3.51 11.92 21.41
N GLU A 332 -3.14 12.69 20.45
CA GLU A 332 -2.38 12.27 19.27
C GLU A 332 -0.91 12.73 19.39
N SER A 333 0.02 11.97 18.78
CA SER A 333 1.44 12.36 18.74
C SER A 333 1.63 13.70 18.00
N GLU A 334 2.70 14.43 18.33
CA GLU A 334 3.00 15.72 17.70
C GLU A 334 3.20 15.57 16.17
N ALA A 335 3.83 14.47 15.74
CA ALA A 335 4.01 14.15 14.33
C ALA A 335 2.67 13.95 13.60
N ASN A 336 1.73 13.24 14.21
CA ASN A 336 0.40 13.01 13.63
C ASN A 336 -0.43 14.28 13.61
N ARG A 337 -0.32 15.14 14.63
CA ARG A 337 -0.98 16.47 14.63
C ARG A 337 -0.43 17.37 13.52
N ALA A 338 0.89 17.38 13.31
CA ALA A 338 1.51 18.13 12.21
C ALA A 338 1.02 17.61 10.85
N TYR A 339 1.01 16.30 10.67
CA TYR A 339 0.50 15.66 9.47
C TYR A 339 -0.96 16.05 9.17
N ARG A 340 -1.87 15.92 10.13
CA ARG A 340 -3.29 16.27 9.93
C ARG A 340 -3.47 17.74 9.54
N ARG A 341 -2.77 18.66 10.20
CA ARG A 341 -2.83 20.09 9.81
C ARG A 341 -2.41 20.31 8.36
N GLN A 342 -1.32 19.65 7.93
CA GLN A 342 -0.81 19.80 6.57
C GLN A 342 -1.75 19.17 5.54
N ILE A 343 -2.26 17.98 5.81
CA ILE A 343 -3.24 17.33 4.93
C ILE A 343 -4.52 18.16 4.84
N CYS A 344 -5.08 18.62 5.96
CA CYS A 344 -6.30 19.45 5.94
C CYS A 344 -6.11 20.76 5.16
N ALA A 345 -4.92 21.33 5.17
CA ALA A 345 -4.61 22.50 4.36
C ALA A 345 -4.62 22.22 2.84
N VAL A 346 -4.35 20.98 2.44
CA VAL A 346 -4.31 20.58 1.02
C VAL A 346 -5.67 20.07 0.53
N VAL A 347 -6.35 19.22 1.33
CA VAL A 347 -7.59 18.52 0.89
C VAL A 347 -8.87 19.16 1.41
N GLY A 348 -8.79 20.15 2.29
CA GLY A 348 -9.94 20.91 2.79
C GLY A 348 -10.78 20.09 3.78
N CYS A 349 -10.28 19.79 4.99
CA CYS A 349 -11.15 19.23 6.02
C CYS A 349 -11.97 20.36 6.67
#